data_29efe8f99c4cb06c9768d63c1fe31f76
#
_entry.id   29efe8f99c4cb06c9768d63c1fe31f76
#
_cell.length_a   1.000
_cell.length_b   1.000
_cell.length_c   1.000
_cell.angle_alpha   90.00
_cell.angle_beta   90.00
_cell.angle_gamma   90.00
#
_symmetry.space_group_name_H-M   'P 1'
#
loop_
_entity.id
_entity.type
_entity.pdbx_description
1 polymer ?
#
loop_
_entity_poly.entity_id
_entity_poly.type
_entity_poly.pdbx_seq_one_letter_code
_entity_poly.pdbx_strand_id
1 'polypeptide(L)'
;MISTGMFGIDDMLGGGIPEGSRVLYSLEPGVDGQLFMISTLYETLEKGRSCLVIIPHTTVDAFLHDIGQLRGKILPAKENKIVFLDSVDRERIQRCAGKGGAAEREWQVRIKKLCTENKVDVIFGYFDVIYEDFGLEKGLALLSRACCPQESTIILENLNFEGDTLLEAFAARKSFDLILAIKSSFRPLPHFNYFTIMYTSWSTELHRSVPFLVEDGHVVPYIPKIVVTGPPEAGKSRFVANATELAMSVDRTGLGGNVTTVAMDFGRLHWQDFDITLYGTPGQPRFDPMLPVILHNAMGVVLLVDATNHGQLTRARNLYKTITRMHVPIVVAANKKDLPGLMSEEEIRKGIGISKNIPVFLISAQQESDVADVLESLVDSITRFIY
;
A
#
# COMPACT_ATOMS: atom_id res chain seq x y z
N MET A 1 6.87 -19.38 12.70
CA MET A 1 6.46 -18.13 12.04
C MET A 1 4.97 -17.92 12.24
N ILE A 2 4.56 -16.69 12.49
CA ILE A 2 3.16 -16.23 12.51
C ILE A 2 2.87 -15.57 11.16
N SER A 3 1.85 -16.02 10.46
CA SER A 3 1.39 -15.39 9.22
C SER A 3 0.57 -14.15 9.55
N THR A 4 0.75 -13.09 8.78
CA THR A 4 -0.01 -11.84 8.93
C THR A 4 -1.45 -11.97 8.40
N GLY A 5 -1.75 -12.99 7.60
CA GLY A 5 -3.04 -13.13 6.91
C GLY A 5 -3.29 -12.10 5.82
N MET A 6 -2.24 -11.38 5.41
CA MET A 6 -2.29 -10.37 4.36
C MET A 6 -1.44 -10.80 3.17
N PHE A 7 -2.05 -10.76 1.97
CA PHE A 7 -1.41 -11.21 0.75
C PHE A 7 -0.09 -10.45 0.48
N GLY A 8 0.99 -11.20 0.21
CA GLY A 8 2.30 -10.65 -0.15
C GLY A 8 3.10 -10.02 1.00
N ILE A 9 2.50 -9.71 2.15
CA ILE A 9 3.22 -9.12 3.30
C ILE A 9 4.13 -10.17 3.96
N ASP A 10 3.66 -11.40 4.09
CA ASP A 10 4.47 -12.48 4.64
C ASP A 10 5.73 -12.72 3.82
N ASP A 11 5.65 -12.64 2.48
CA ASP A 11 6.82 -12.77 1.59
C ASP A 11 7.82 -11.63 1.81
N MET A 12 7.32 -10.40 1.98
CA MET A 12 8.16 -9.23 2.29
C MET A 12 8.87 -9.34 3.65
N LEU A 13 8.25 -10.06 4.59
CA LEU A 13 8.80 -10.35 5.91
C LEU A 13 9.70 -11.62 5.95
N GLY A 14 9.93 -12.25 4.79
CA GLY A 14 10.74 -13.49 4.72
C GLY A 14 9.99 -14.74 5.21
N GLY A 15 8.66 -14.77 5.04
CA GLY A 15 7.79 -15.89 5.40
C GLY A 15 6.90 -15.64 6.62
N GLY A 16 6.75 -14.38 7.03
CA GLY A 16 5.92 -13.95 8.15
C GLY A 16 6.71 -13.49 9.38
N ILE A 17 6.05 -13.39 10.52
CA ILE A 17 6.59 -12.87 11.77
C ILE A 17 7.24 -14.04 12.55
N PRO A 18 8.53 -13.95 12.94
CA PRO A 18 9.15 -14.96 13.80
C PRO A 18 8.44 -15.08 15.15
N GLU A 19 8.29 -16.31 15.64
CA GLU A 19 7.67 -16.55 16.95
C GLU A 19 8.49 -15.90 18.08
N GLY A 20 7.81 -15.39 19.09
CA GLY A 20 8.41 -14.68 20.20
C GLY A 20 8.81 -13.24 19.86
N SER A 21 8.49 -12.71 18.68
CA SER A 21 8.75 -11.31 18.30
C SER A 21 7.77 -10.34 18.95
N ARG A 22 8.22 -9.10 19.10
CA ARG A 22 7.40 -7.94 19.49
C ARG A 22 7.16 -7.10 18.25
N VAL A 23 5.91 -6.94 17.87
CA VAL A 23 5.46 -6.24 16.65
C VAL A 23 4.65 -5.02 17.01
N LEU A 24 4.91 -3.91 16.35
CA LEU A 24 4.10 -2.70 16.42
C LEU A 24 3.52 -2.38 15.04
N TYR A 25 2.21 -2.37 14.94
CA TYR A 25 1.46 -1.75 13.85
C TYR A 25 1.10 -0.34 14.27
N SER A 26 1.75 0.64 13.67
CA SER A 26 1.59 2.06 14.01
C SER A 26 0.74 2.75 12.94
N LEU A 27 -0.44 3.21 13.34
CA LEU A 27 -1.46 3.79 12.47
C LEU A 27 -1.44 5.31 12.54
N GLU A 28 -1.34 5.96 11.41
CA GLU A 28 -1.62 7.37 11.29
C GLU A 28 -3.14 7.61 11.40
N PRO A 29 -3.61 8.68 12.08
CA PRO A 29 -5.03 8.99 12.17
C PRO A 29 -5.68 9.12 10.79
N GLY A 30 -6.84 8.47 10.61
CA GLY A 30 -7.61 8.51 9.36
C GLY A 30 -7.25 7.46 8.32
N VAL A 31 -6.37 6.51 8.66
CA VAL A 31 -6.01 5.37 7.80
C VAL A 31 -6.79 4.12 8.18
N ASP A 32 -7.20 3.31 7.19
CA ASP A 32 -7.86 2.01 7.40
C ASP A 32 -6.87 0.92 7.87
N GLY A 33 -5.99 1.27 8.83
CA GLY A 33 -4.90 0.40 9.28
C GLY A 33 -5.30 -0.67 10.29
N GLN A 34 -6.45 -0.55 10.95
CA GLN A 34 -6.95 -1.52 11.95
C GLN A 34 -7.03 -2.95 11.41
N LEU A 35 -7.22 -3.09 10.09
CA LEU A 35 -7.28 -4.38 9.43
C LEU A 35 -5.96 -5.17 9.48
N PHE A 36 -4.82 -4.53 9.76
CA PHE A 36 -3.53 -5.22 9.88
C PHE A 36 -3.51 -6.15 11.10
N MET A 37 -3.84 -5.60 12.28
CA MET A 37 -3.92 -6.41 13.49
C MET A 37 -5.06 -7.44 13.42
N ILE A 38 -6.23 -7.02 12.93
CA ILE A 38 -7.40 -7.88 12.78
C ILE A 38 -7.11 -9.04 11.81
N SER A 39 -6.46 -8.80 10.65
CA SER A 39 -6.10 -9.86 9.70
C SER A 39 -5.17 -10.88 10.34
N THR A 40 -4.16 -10.42 11.08
CA THR A 40 -3.22 -11.31 11.78
C THR A 40 -3.91 -12.11 12.89
N LEU A 41 -4.88 -11.51 13.59
CA LEU A 41 -5.70 -12.21 14.60
C LEU A 41 -6.54 -13.33 13.97
N TYR A 42 -7.25 -13.04 12.88
CA TYR A 42 -8.05 -14.03 12.17
C TYR A 42 -7.21 -15.20 11.69
N GLU A 43 -6.11 -14.92 11.01
CA GLU A 43 -5.19 -15.93 10.49
C GLU A 43 -4.59 -16.80 11.59
N THR A 44 -4.25 -16.19 12.72
CA THR A 44 -3.70 -16.89 13.89
C THR A 44 -4.71 -17.89 14.44
N LEU A 45 -5.98 -17.49 14.54
CA LEU A 45 -7.06 -18.35 15.03
C LEU A 45 -7.42 -19.45 14.01
N GLU A 46 -7.46 -19.14 12.70
CA GLU A 46 -7.70 -20.11 11.64
C GLU A 46 -6.65 -21.22 11.63
N LYS A 47 -5.39 -20.89 11.91
CA LYS A 47 -4.30 -21.86 12.12
C LYS A 47 -4.36 -22.61 13.45
N GLY A 48 -5.39 -22.38 14.24
CA GLY A 48 -5.66 -23.11 15.50
C GLY A 48 -4.74 -22.72 16.65
N ARG A 49 -4.05 -21.57 16.58
CA ARG A 49 -3.23 -21.01 17.67
C ARG A 49 -4.13 -20.34 18.71
N SER A 50 -3.61 -20.23 19.93
CA SER A 50 -4.31 -19.60 21.04
C SER A 50 -3.89 -18.14 21.20
N CYS A 51 -4.87 -17.26 21.44
CA CYS A 51 -4.67 -15.81 21.51
C CYS A 51 -5.17 -15.22 22.82
N LEU A 52 -4.43 -14.23 23.34
CA LEU A 52 -4.91 -13.27 24.32
C LEU A 52 -5.13 -11.94 23.62
N VAL A 53 -6.31 -11.34 23.72
CA VAL A 53 -6.62 -10.01 23.14
C VAL A 53 -6.84 -9.04 24.29
N ILE A 54 -5.99 -8.01 24.34
CA ILE A 54 -6.00 -6.95 25.36
C ILE A 54 -6.67 -5.71 24.79
N ILE A 55 -7.91 -5.46 25.18
CA ILE A 55 -8.78 -4.37 24.69
C ILE A 55 -9.29 -3.48 25.85
N PRO A 56 -8.39 -2.81 26.61
CA PRO A 56 -8.75 -2.16 27.88
C PRO A 56 -9.62 -0.91 27.71
N HIS A 57 -9.90 -0.47 26.51
CA HIS A 57 -10.73 0.68 26.16
C HIS A 57 -12.18 0.31 25.79
N THR A 58 -12.49 -0.97 25.59
CA THR A 58 -13.81 -1.42 25.16
C THR A 58 -14.20 -2.77 25.79
N THR A 59 -15.45 -3.17 25.65
CA THR A 59 -15.94 -4.50 26.08
C THR A 59 -15.73 -5.53 24.96
N VAL A 60 -15.72 -6.82 25.35
CA VAL A 60 -15.60 -7.93 24.39
C VAL A 60 -16.70 -7.87 23.34
N ASP A 61 -17.96 -7.63 23.75
CA ASP A 61 -19.11 -7.62 22.82
C ASP A 61 -18.99 -6.49 21.80
N ALA A 62 -18.60 -5.29 22.22
CA ALA A 62 -18.38 -4.15 21.33
C ALA A 62 -17.23 -4.44 20.35
N PHE A 63 -16.11 -4.94 20.84
CA PHE A 63 -14.97 -5.31 20.00
C PHE A 63 -15.35 -6.36 18.95
N LEU A 64 -16.02 -7.44 19.34
CA LEU A 64 -16.45 -8.49 18.40
C LEU A 64 -17.45 -7.98 17.37
N HIS A 65 -18.32 -7.07 17.75
CA HIS A 65 -19.24 -6.40 16.82
C HIS A 65 -18.45 -5.59 15.77
N ASP A 66 -17.53 -4.75 16.21
CA ASP A 66 -16.76 -3.84 15.33
C ASP A 66 -15.88 -4.62 14.34
N ILE A 67 -15.13 -5.63 14.82
CA ILE A 67 -14.29 -6.43 13.91
C ILE A 67 -15.14 -7.28 12.95
N GLY A 68 -16.33 -7.73 13.38
CA GLY A 68 -17.27 -8.44 12.53
C GLY A 68 -17.81 -7.55 11.39
N GLN A 69 -18.05 -6.27 11.67
CA GLN A 69 -18.45 -5.28 10.63
C GLN A 69 -17.31 -5.04 9.64
N LEU A 70 -16.09 -4.83 10.13
CA LEU A 70 -14.92 -4.55 9.29
C LEU A 70 -14.56 -5.71 8.36
N ARG A 71 -14.67 -6.95 8.85
CA ARG A 71 -14.25 -8.15 8.12
C ARG A 71 -15.38 -8.84 7.37
N GLY A 72 -16.64 -8.51 7.65
CA GLY A 72 -17.80 -9.20 7.09
C GLY A 72 -17.90 -10.68 7.49
N LYS A 73 -17.09 -11.12 8.46
CA LYS A 73 -17.05 -12.50 8.96
C LYS A 73 -17.03 -12.51 10.49
N ILE A 74 -17.69 -13.49 11.06
CA ILE A 74 -17.58 -13.76 12.51
C ILE A 74 -16.18 -14.31 12.79
N LEU A 75 -15.59 -13.85 13.89
CA LEU A 75 -14.29 -14.35 14.33
C LEU A 75 -14.32 -15.89 14.47
N PRO A 76 -13.36 -16.64 13.92
CA PRO A 76 -13.33 -18.08 13.98
C PRO A 76 -12.97 -18.56 15.40
N ALA A 77 -13.79 -18.22 16.39
CA ALA A 77 -13.63 -18.64 17.78
C ALA A 77 -13.99 -20.12 17.90
N LYS A 78 -13.03 -21.01 17.66
CA LYS A 78 -13.10 -22.36 18.23
C LYS A 78 -13.03 -22.21 19.74
N GLU A 79 -14.00 -22.81 20.44
CA GLU A 79 -14.10 -22.80 21.90
C GLU A 79 -12.71 -22.98 22.55
N ASN A 80 -12.36 -22.07 23.46
CA ASN A 80 -11.12 -22.03 24.25
C ASN A 80 -9.80 -21.63 23.53
N LYS A 81 -9.83 -21.00 22.34
CA LYS A 81 -8.61 -20.53 21.67
C LYS A 81 -8.39 -19.03 21.78
N ILE A 82 -9.35 -18.30 22.26
CA ILE A 82 -9.26 -16.86 22.45
C ILE A 82 -9.69 -16.47 23.86
N VAL A 83 -8.89 -15.69 24.52
CA VAL A 83 -9.21 -15.09 25.82
C VAL A 83 -9.06 -13.57 25.72
N PHE A 84 -9.86 -12.87 26.47
CA PHE A 84 -9.89 -11.41 26.46
C PHE A 84 -9.49 -10.83 27.81
N LEU A 85 -8.92 -9.63 27.74
CA LEU A 85 -8.73 -8.74 28.87
C LEU A 85 -9.29 -7.39 28.42
N ASP A 86 -10.46 -7.01 28.92
CA ASP A 86 -11.28 -5.89 28.44
C ASP A 86 -11.36 -4.72 29.43
N SER A 87 -12.22 -3.74 29.14
CA SER A 87 -12.44 -2.56 29.95
C SER A 87 -12.99 -2.91 31.34
N VAL A 88 -13.76 -3.98 31.48
CA VAL A 88 -14.31 -4.43 32.77
C VAL A 88 -13.19 -4.99 33.65
N ASP A 89 -12.26 -5.76 33.09
CA ASP A 89 -11.07 -6.22 33.78
C ASP A 89 -10.19 -5.03 34.22
N ARG A 90 -9.99 -4.03 33.33
CA ARG A 90 -9.24 -2.80 33.64
C ARG A 90 -9.81 -2.06 34.84
N GLU A 91 -11.11 -1.81 34.84
CA GLU A 91 -11.78 -1.14 35.96
C GLU A 91 -11.66 -1.94 37.26
N ARG A 92 -11.77 -3.28 37.18
CA ARG A 92 -11.62 -4.15 38.33
C ARG A 92 -10.21 -4.09 38.91
N ILE A 93 -9.18 -4.14 38.07
CA ILE A 93 -7.80 -4.02 38.48
C ILE A 93 -7.53 -2.67 39.10
N GLN A 94 -8.00 -1.56 38.50
CA GLN A 94 -7.85 -0.22 39.04
C GLN A 94 -8.51 -0.04 40.41
N ARG A 95 -9.71 -0.63 40.60
CA ARG A 95 -10.42 -0.60 41.90
C ARG A 95 -9.69 -1.36 43.00
N CYS A 96 -9.10 -2.50 42.66
CA CYS A 96 -8.40 -3.35 43.62
C CYS A 96 -7.00 -2.82 43.95
N ALA A 97 -6.37 -2.05 43.09
CA ALA A 97 -4.95 -1.71 43.20
C ALA A 97 -4.62 -0.56 44.15
N GLY A 98 -5.57 0.28 44.57
CA GLY A 98 -5.27 1.42 45.42
C GLY A 98 -4.29 2.43 44.76
N LYS A 99 -3.73 3.36 45.55
CA LYS A 99 -2.74 4.33 45.06
C LYS A 99 -1.33 3.73 45.04
N GLY A 100 -0.66 3.74 43.89
CA GLY A 100 0.79 3.55 43.76
C GLY A 100 1.29 2.14 43.38
N GLY A 101 1.48 1.88 42.10
CA GLY A 101 2.23 0.72 41.59
C GLY A 101 1.59 -0.67 41.77
N ALA A 102 0.48 -0.74 42.46
CA ALA A 102 -0.26 -2.00 42.66
C ALA A 102 -1.04 -2.42 41.41
N ALA A 103 -1.54 -1.47 40.61
CA ALA A 103 -2.23 -1.75 39.35
C ALA A 103 -1.33 -2.47 38.34
N GLU A 104 -0.08 -2.00 38.20
CA GLU A 104 0.90 -2.62 37.30
C GLU A 104 1.15 -4.09 37.66
N ARG A 105 1.33 -4.39 38.96
CA ARG A 105 1.53 -5.78 39.43
C ARG A 105 0.30 -6.63 39.18
N GLU A 106 -0.89 -6.09 39.42
CA GLU A 106 -2.14 -6.80 39.20
C GLU A 106 -2.35 -7.12 37.71
N TRP A 107 -2.04 -6.19 36.83
CA TRP A 107 -2.02 -6.42 35.37
C TRP A 107 -1.05 -7.54 35.00
N GLN A 108 0.18 -7.51 35.52
CA GLN A 108 1.19 -8.54 35.26
C GLN A 108 0.72 -9.91 35.73
N VAL A 109 0.18 -10.00 36.94
CA VAL A 109 -0.35 -11.26 37.50
C VAL A 109 -1.51 -11.78 36.62
N ARG A 110 -2.41 -10.89 36.19
CA ARG A 110 -3.57 -11.29 35.38
C ARG A 110 -3.14 -11.78 34.00
N ILE A 111 -2.29 -11.02 33.28
CA ILE A 111 -1.76 -11.42 31.97
C ILE A 111 -1.02 -12.76 32.08
N LYS A 112 -0.09 -12.88 33.03
CA LYS A 112 0.66 -14.11 33.27
C LYS A 112 -0.26 -15.32 33.52
N LYS A 113 -1.28 -15.14 34.36
CA LYS A 113 -2.28 -16.17 34.64
C LYS A 113 -3.00 -16.61 33.37
N LEU A 114 -3.54 -15.66 32.62
CA LEU A 114 -4.27 -15.93 31.36
C LEU A 114 -3.37 -16.63 30.33
N CYS A 115 -2.14 -16.17 30.15
CA CYS A 115 -1.18 -16.81 29.24
C CYS A 115 -0.87 -18.24 29.63
N THR A 116 -0.66 -18.52 30.93
CA THR A 116 -0.29 -19.86 31.41
C THR A 116 -1.48 -20.83 31.36
N GLU A 117 -2.65 -20.41 31.82
CA GLU A 117 -3.84 -21.26 31.86
C GLU A 117 -4.33 -21.65 30.45
N ASN A 118 -4.19 -20.74 29.48
CA ASN A 118 -4.69 -20.92 28.12
C ASN A 118 -3.58 -21.27 27.10
N LYS A 119 -2.33 -21.40 27.52
CA LYS A 119 -1.19 -21.68 26.65
C LYS A 119 -1.15 -20.73 25.45
N VAL A 120 -1.17 -19.43 25.70
CA VAL A 120 -1.29 -18.38 24.68
C VAL A 120 -0.04 -18.35 23.80
N ASP A 121 -0.25 -18.47 22.48
CA ASP A 121 0.78 -18.37 21.46
C ASP A 121 1.03 -16.92 21.06
N VAL A 122 -0.04 -16.13 20.94
CA VAL A 122 0.02 -14.73 20.46
C VAL A 122 -0.80 -13.81 21.36
N ILE A 123 -0.22 -12.67 21.71
CA ILE A 123 -0.88 -11.59 22.43
C ILE A 123 -1.14 -10.44 21.46
N PHE A 124 -2.37 -10.01 21.35
CA PHE A 124 -2.80 -8.84 20.60
C PHE A 124 -3.24 -7.73 21.58
N GLY A 125 -2.99 -6.46 21.25
CA GLY A 125 -3.45 -5.38 22.09
C GLY A 125 -3.21 -3.98 21.55
N TYR A 126 -3.80 -2.99 22.20
CA TYR A 126 -3.68 -1.57 21.90
C TYR A 126 -2.65 -0.93 22.82
N PHE A 127 -1.54 -0.51 22.21
CA PHE A 127 -0.37 -0.05 22.97
C PHE A 127 -0.54 1.35 23.56
N ASP A 128 -1.24 2.24 22.88
CA ASP A 128 -1.55 3.59 23.34
C ASP A 128 -2.20 3.59 24.72
N VAL A 129 -3.19 2.74 24.97
CA VAL A 129 -3.85 2.64 26.28
C VAL A 129 -2.89 2.15 27.37
N ILE A 130 -2.05 1.17 27.05
CA ILE A 130 -1.03 0.66 27.97
C ILE A 130 0.03 1.72 28.23
N TYR A 131 0.43 2.46 27.21
CA TYR A 131 1.37 3.56 27.29
C TYR A 131 0.84 4.72 28.16
N GLU A 132 -0.43 5.09 28.01
CA GLU A 132 -1.08 6.10 28.84
C GLU A 132 -1.14 5.71 30.31
N ASP A 133 -1.49 4.45 30.60
CA ASP A 133 -1.62 3.97 31.99
C ASP A 133 -0.27 3.82 32.70
N PHE A 134 0.80 3.40 32.01
CA PHE A 134 2.05 2.97 32.62
C PHE A 134 3.32 3.67 32.09
N GLY A 135 3.24 4.39 30.98
CA GLY A 135 4.40 4.88 30.22
C GLY A 135 5.09 3.79 29.42
N LEU A 136 5.98 4.19 28.50
CA LEU A 136 6.61 3.29 27.52
C LEU A 136 7.36 2.12 28.16
N GLU A 137 8.30 2.42 29.04
CA GLU A 137 9.20 1.38 29.59
C GLU A 137 8.44 0.35 30.43
N LYS A 138 7.52 0.80 31.26
CA LYS A 138 6.71 -0.08 32.09
C LYS A 138 5.66 -0.82 31.30
N GLY A 139 5.04 -0.17 30.30
CA GLY A 139 4.08 -0.80 29.40
C GLY A 139 4.72 -1.92 28.59
N LEU A 140 5.91 -1.70 28.04
CA LEU A 140 6.68 -2.75 27.35
C LEU A 140 7.14 -3.84 28.30
N ALA A 141 7.58 -3.50 29.51
CA ALA A 141 7.96 -4.49 30.52
C ALA A 141 6.79 -5.37 30.95
N LEU A 142 5.59 -4.78 31.05
CA LEU A 142 4.35 -5.48 31.39
C LEU A 142 3.99 -6.55 30.36
N LEU A 143 4.25 -6.25 29.08
CA LEU A 143 4.00 -7.15 27.94
C LEU A 143 5.25 -7.94 27.54
N SER A 144 6.37 -7.78 28.24
CA SER A 144 7.61 -8.46 27.89
C SER A 144 7.54 -9.97 28.15
N ARG A 145 8.50 -10.71 27.55
CA ARG A 145 8.69 -12.17 27.74
C ARG A 145 8.75 -12.58 29.22
N ALA A 146 9.16 -11.68 30.09
CA ALA A 146 9.20 -11.94 31.55
C ALA A 146 7.81 -12.17 32.15
N CYS A 147 6.77 -11.59 31.53
CA CYS A 147 5.38 -11.78 31.92
C CYS A 147 4.72 -13.01 31.32
N CYS A 148 5.24 -13.50 30.16
CA CYS A 148 4.70 -14.64 29.41
C CYS A 148 5.77 -15.73 29.30
N PRO A 149 5.73 -16.77 30.13
CA PRO A 149 6.78 -17.80 30.23
C PRO A 149 6.97 -18.65 28.97
N GLN A 150 6.15 -18.47 27.93
CA GLN A 150 6.09 -19.35 26.76
C GLN A 150 6.58 -18.70 25.47
N GLU A 151 7.39 -17.66 25.51
CA GLU A 151 7.88 -16.96 24.30
C GLU A 151 6.76 -16.52 23.33
N SER A 152 5.59 -16.14 23.88
CA SER A 152 4.46 -15.67 23.06
C SER A 152 4.87 -14.51 22.18
N THR A 153 4.40 -14.51 20.93
CA THR A 153 4.54 -13.37 20.03
C THR A 153 3.61 -12.25 20.51
N ILE A 154 4.08 -11.01 20.51
CA ILE A 154 3.30 -9.84 20.96
C ILE A 154 3.07 -8.94 19.77
N ILE A 155 1.81 -8.68 19.42
CA ILE A 155 1.41 -7.81 18.31
C ILE A 155 0.57 -6.68 18.89
N LEU A 156 1.10 -5.48 18.78
CA LEU A 156 0.46 -4.28 19.32
C LEU A 156 0.09 -3.34 18.17
N GLU A 157 -1.01 -2.64 18.37
CA GLU A 157 -1.45 -1.53 17.54
C GLU A 157 -1.38 -0.24 18.35
N ASN A 158 -0.95 0.87 17.73
CA ASN A 158 -1.09 2.19 18.31
C ASN A 158 -1.55 3.21 17.27
N LEU A 159 -2.34 4.18 17.73
CA LEU A 159 -2.68 5.36 16.95
C LEU A 159 -1.59 6.42 17.15
N ASN A 160 -0.82 6.70 16.08
CA ASN A 160 0.37 7.53 16.14
C ASN A 160 0.07 8.97 15.73
N PHE A 161 0.04 9.88 16.71
CA PHE A 161 -0.08 11.32 16.48
C PHE A 161 1.27 12.06 16.45
N GLU A 162 2.37 11.38 16.82
CA GLU A 162 3.70 11.99 16.96
C GLU A 162 4.57 11.82 15.68
N GLY A 163 4.06 11.07 14.69
CA GLY A 163 4.75 10.84 13.43
C GLY A 163 5.98 9.92 13.55
N ASP A 164 6.90 10.02 12.61
CA ASP A 164 8.03 9.08 12.46
C ASP A 164 9.05 9.18 13.58
N THR A 165 9.20 10.33 14.21
CA THR A 165 10.17 10.57 15.29
C THR A 165 10.01 9.57 16.44
N LEU A 166 8.76 9.23 16.79
CA LEU A 166 8.48 8.22 17.82
C LEU A 166 8.91 6.82 17.36
N LEU A 167 8.61 6.47 16.11
CA LEU A 167 8.94 5.17 15.55
C LEU A 167 10.44 4.98 15.39
N GLU A 168 11.16 6.01 14.97
CA GLU A 168 12.63 6.01 14.90
C GLU A 168 13.25 5.82 16.29
N ALA A 169 12.68 6.45 17.31
CA ALA A 169 13.13 6.27 18.69
C ALA A 169 12.90 4.83 19.18
N PHE A 170 11.78 4.19 18.80
CA PHE A 170 11.51 2.78 19.11
C PHE A 170 12.47 1.85 18.37
N ALA A 171 12.76 2.12 17.10
CA ALA A 171 13.72 1.38 16.30
C ALA A 171 15.14 1.48 16.88
N ALA A 172 15.59 2.69 17.19
CA ALA A 172 16.92 2.94 17.78
C ALA A 172 17.11 2.22 19.14
N ARG A 173 16.05 2.15 19.94
CA ARG A 173 16.05 1.43 21.23
C ARG A 173 15.82 -0.07 21.11
N LYS A 174 15.52 -0.58 19.88
CA LYS A 174 15.14 -1.97 19.64
C LYS A 174 13.98 -2.42 20.54
N SER A 175 13.01 -1.53 20.75
CA SER A 175 11.85 -1.77 21.61
C SER A 175 10.94 -2.84 21.03
N PHE A 176 10.89 -2.93 19.70
CA PHE A 176 10.14 -3.91 18.93
C PHE A 176 11.08 -4.65 17.96
N ASP A 177 10.69 -5.83 17.54
CA ASP A 177 11.39 -6.65 16.55
C ASP A 177 10.89 -6.36 15.12
N LEU A 178 9.65 -5.82 14.99
CA LEU A 178 9.06 -5.27 13.77
C LEU A 178 8.29 -3.99 14.10
N ILE A 179 8.52 -2.94 13.33
CA ILE A 179 7.71 -1.72 13.33
C ILE A 179 7.20 -1.52 11.90
N LEU A 180 5.88 -1.56 11.74
CA LEU A 180 5.20 -1.35 10.49
C LEU A 180 4.34 -0.10 10.63
N ALA A 181 4.70 0.96 9.89
CA ALA A 181 3.98 2.22 9.87
C ALA A 181 2.92 2.18 8.77
N ILE A 182 1.66 2.45 9.12
CA ILE A 182 0.51 2.49 8.21
C ILE A 182 0.07 3.94 8.12
N LYS A 183 0.15 4.51 6.93
CA LYS A 183 0.03 5.94 6.68
C LYS A 183 -0.87 6.24 5.49
N SER A 184 -1.27 7.49 5.36
CA SER A 184 -1.90 8.02 4.15
C SER A 184 -0.98 8.98 3.42
N SER A 185 -1.08 9.02 2.09
CA SER A 185 -0.29 9.93 1.26
C SER A 185 -1.19 10.95 0.56
N PHE A 186 -0.71 12.21 0.57
CA PHE A 186 -1.24 13.29 -0.27
C PHE A 186 -0.30 13.62 -1.44
N ARG A 187 0.93 13.14 -1.42
CA ARG A 187 1.95 13.32 -2.46
C ARG A 187 2.92 12.15 -2.46
N PRO A 188 3.45 11.71 -3.58
CA PRO A 188 3.17 12.15 -4.95
C PRO A 188 1.80 11.70 -5.48
N LEU A 189 1.17 10.75 -4.82
CA LEU A 189 -0.07 10.12 -5.22
C LEU A 189 -1.11 10.38 -4.12
N PRO A 190 -2.16 11.15 -4.42
CA PRO A 190 -3.12 11.55 -3.39
C PRO A 190 -4.05 10.41 -2.98
N HIS A 191 -4.46 10.44 -1.72
CA HIS A 191 -5.53 9.64 -1.15
C HIS A 191 -5.38 8.12 -1.24
N PHE A 192 -4.17 7.61 -1.08
CA PHE A 192 -4.04 6.19 -0.83
C PHE A 192 -3.30 5.88 0.46
N ASN A 193 -3.69 4.77 1.03
CA ASN A 193 -3.05 4.21 2.19
C ASN A 193 -1.82 3.41 1.75
N TYR A 194 -0.76 3.48 2.54
CA TYR A 194 0.43 2.68 2.33
C TYR A 194 1.01 2.24 3.66
N PHE A 195 1.77 1.19 3.64
CA PHE A 195 2.57 0.79 4.80
C PHE A 195 4.05 0.80 4.45
N THR A 196 4.86 1.04 5.47
CA THR A 196 6.32 1.01 5.39
C THR A 196 6.87 0.16 6.53
N ILE A 197 7.79 -0.75 6.22
CA ILE A 197 8.54 -1.47 7.24
C ILE A 197 9.63 -0.53 7.75
N MET A 198 9.38 0.14 8.89
CA MET A 198 10.33 1.09 9.49
C MET A 198 11.52 0.39 10.14
N TYR A 199 11.29 -0.78 10.69
CA TYR A 199 12.31 -1.57 11.35
C TYR A 199 11.95 -3.05 11.36
N THR A 200 12.95 -3.92 11.18
CA THR A 200 12.87 -5.35 11.47
C THR A 200 14.21 -5.86 12.00
N SER A 201 14.17 -6.75 12.98
CA SER A 201 15.38 -7.31 13.60
C SER A 201 15.97 -8.49 12.83
N TRP A 202 15.26 -9.04 11.84
CA TRP A 202 15.65 -10.26 11.11
C TRP A 202 15.86 -10.07 9.60
N SER A 203 15.66 -8.88 9.06
CA SER A 203 15.94 -8.56 7.66
C SER A 203 16.63 -7.22 7.54
N THR A 204 17.51 -7.11 6.55
CA THR A 204 18.19 -5.85 6.18
C THR A 204 17.55 -5.19 4.98
N GLU A 205 16.59 -5.85 4.32
CA GLU A 205 15.84 -5.28 3.21
C GLU A 205 14.72 -4.38 3.77
N LEU A 206 14.94 -3.08 3.74
CA LEU A 206 14.08 -2.10 4.38
C LEU A 206 13.65 -0.99 3.41
N HIS A 207 12.55 -0.35 3.77
CA HIS A 207 12.12 0.99 3.36
C HIS A 207 11.41 1.14 2.01
N ARG A 208 10.68 0.11 1.55
CA ARG A 208 9.71 0.36 0.48
C ARG A 208 8.36 0.67 1.07
N SER A 209 7.81 1.80 0.68
CA SER A 209 6.42 2.12 0.94
C SER A 209 5.54 1.36 -0.04
N VAL A 210 4.62 0.58 0.48
CA VAL A 210 3.75 -0.27 -0.34
C VAL A 210 2.32 0.21 -0.22
N PRO A 211 1.73 0.73 -1.30
CA PRO A 211 0.32 1.08 -1.32
C PRO A 211 -0.57 -0.13 -1.11
N PHE A 212 -1.70 0.07 -0.44
CA PHE A 212 -2.70 -0.97 -0.27
C PHE A 212 -4.12 -0.43 -0.41
N LEU A 213 -5.03 -1.31 -0.78
CA LEU A 213 -6.47 -1.11 -0.76
C LEU A 213 -7.10 -2.02 0.29
N VAL A 214 -8.29 -1.67 0.71
CA VAL A 214 -9.14 -2.55 1.51
C VAL A 214 -10.25 -3.07 0.61
N GLU A 215 -10.24 -4.37 0.34
CA GLU A 215 -11.25 -5.05 -0.48
C GLU A 215 -11.86 -6.19 0.32
N ASP A 216 -13.18 -6.18 0.49
CA ASP A 216 -13.92 -7.19 1.25
C ASP A 216 -13.35 -7.48 2.66
N GLY A 217 -12.89 -6.42 3.35
CA GLY A 217 -12.27 -6.53 4.67
C GLY A 217 -10.86 -7.13 4.67
N HIS A 218 -10.19 -7.20 3.53
CA HIS A 218 -8.81 -7.64 3.39
C HIS A 218 -7.88 -6.51 2.98
N VAL A 219 -6.68 -6.50 3.53
CA VAL A 219 -5.59 -5.63 3.06
C VAL A 219 -4.98 -6.25 1.81
N VAL A 220 -5.04 -5.52 0.70
CA VAL A 220 -4.52 -5.96 -0.61
C VAL A 220 -3.44 -4.98 -1.05
N PRO A 221 -2.15 -5.33 -0.92
CA PRO A 221 -1.06 -4.54 -1.50
C PRO A 221 -1.20 -4.46 -3.01
N TYR A 222 -0.89 -3.31 -3.57
CA TYR A 222 -0.88 -3.14 -5.02
C TYR A 222 0.28 -2.25 -5.45
N ILE A 223 0.69 -2.42 -6.72
CA ILE A 223 1.66 -1.52 -7.34
C ILE A 223 0.88 -0.56 -8.24
N PRO A 224 0.95 0.77 -7.99
CA PRO A 224 0.33 1.77 -8.84
C PRO A 224 0.74 1.60 -10.29
N LYS A 225 -0.20 1.74 -11.23
CA LYS A 225 0.12 1.62 -12.65
C LYS A 225 -0.23 2.89 -13.42
N ILE A 226 0.68 3.29 -14.31
CA ILE A 226 0.48 4.31 -15.34
C ILE A 226 0.45 3.60 -16.70
N VAL A 227 -0.53 3.93 -17.52
CA VAL A 227 -0.67 3.33 -18.86
C VAL A 227 -0.14 4.29 -19.91
N VAL A 228 0.81 3.84 -20.72
CA VAL A 228 1.33 4.54 -21.89
C VAL A 228 0.69 3.95 -23.14
N THR A 229 -0.18 4.70 -23.79
CA THR A 229 -0.92 4.25 -24.98
C THR A 229 -0.76 5.23 -26.14
N GLY A 230 -1.15 4.83 -27.33
CA GLY A 230 -1.05 5.67 -28.53
C GLY A 230 -1.03 4.85 -29.81
N PRO A 231 -1.12 5.50 -30.98
CA PRO A 231 -1.02 4.84 -32.30
C PRO A 231 0.27 4.00 -32.43
N PRO A 232 0.33 3.08 -33.41
CA PRO A 232 1.58 2.42 -33.76
C PRO A 232 2.68 3.46 -34.09
N GLU A 233 3.93 3.12 -33.78
CA GLU A 233 5.10 3.96 -34.08
C GLU A 233 5.13 5.35 -33.37
N ALA A 234 4.22 5.62 -32.43
CA ALA A 234 4.23 6.86 -31.67
C ALA A 234 5.41 7.00 -30.67
N GLY A 235 6.18 5.92 -30.45
CA GLY A 235 7.38 5.93 -29.60
C GLY A 235 7.14 5.43 -28.16
N LYS A 236 6.06 4.67 -27.91
CA LYS A 236 5.70 4.16 -26.58
C LYS A 236 6.79 3.35 -25.90
N SER A 237 7.36 2.35 -26.58
CA SER A 237 8.45 1.53 -26.05
C SER A 237 9.65 2.35 -25.64
N ARG A 238 9.99 3.39 -26.45
CA ARG A 238 11.09 4.30 -26.12
C ARG A 238 10.78 5.18 -24.91
N PHE A 239 9.55 5.67 -24.83
CA PHE A 239 9.08 6.43 -23.67
C PHE A 239 9.17 5.59 -22.39
N VAL A 240 8.65 4.36 -22.40
CA VAL A 240 8.73 3.45 -21.26
C VAL A 240 10.17 3.12 -20.90
N ALA A 241 11.03 2.85 -21.88
CA ALA A 241 12.44 2.56 -21.65
C ALA A 241 13.19 3.71 -20.99
N ASN A 242 12.94 4.97 -21.42
CA ASN A 242 13.60 6.13 -20.85
C ASN A 242 12.98 6.62 -19.52
N ALA A 243 11.76 6.20 -19.23
CA ALA A 243 11.09 6.50 -17.96
C ALA A 243 11.49 5.55 -16.83
N THR A 244 12.13 4.43 -17.13
CA THR A 244 12.29 3.31 -16.18
C THR A 244 13.73 2.84 -16.10
N GLU A 245 14.16 2.49 -14.90
CA GLU A 245 15.47 1.88 -14.66
C GLU A 245 15.54 0.43 -15.21
N LEU A 246 14.39 -0.24 -15.29
CA LEU A 246 14.29 -1.61 -15.76
C LEU A 246 13.09 -1.74 -16.72
N ALA A 247 13.37 -1.58 -18.02
CA ALA A 247 12.35 -1.76 -19.04
C ALA A 247 12.48 -3.15 -19.67
N MET A 248 11.36 -3.87 -19.74
CA MET A 248 11.24 -5.12 -20.52
C MET A 248 10.32 -4.87 -21.71
N SER A 249 10.87 -5.00 -22.92
CA SER A 249 10.13 -4.92 -24.17
C SER A 249 10.13 -6.28 -24.87
N VAL A 250 8.98 -6.70 -25.35
CA VAL A 250 8.86 -7.89 -26.21
C VAL A 250 8.52 -7.45 -27.61
N ASP A 251 9.54 -7.11 -28.36
CA ASP A 251 9.43 -6.76 -29.78
C ASP A 251 9.51 -8.00 -30.67
N ARG A 252 8.57 -8.12 -31.60
CA ARG A 252 8.63 -9.11 -32.69
C ARG A 252 8.59 -8.38 -34.01
N THR A 253 9.43 -8.84 -34.96
CA THR A 253 9.41 -8.35 -36.32
C THR A 253 8.09 -8.74 -36.98
N GLY A 254 7.32 -7.74 -37.42
CA GLY A 254 6.09 -7.95 -38.18
C GLY A 254 6.37 -8.46 -39.60
N LEU A 255 5.37 -9.09 -40.24
CA LEU A 255 5.39 -9.49 -41.64
C LEU A 255 5.49 -8.26 -42.56
N GLY A 256 6.67 -7.69 -42.74
CA GLY A 256 6.90 -6.47 -43.53
C GLY A 256 8.17 -5.72 -43.15
N GLY A 257 8.96 -6.25 -42.22
CA GLY A 257 10.28 -5.67 -41.89
C GLY A 257 10.25 -4.50 -40.91
N ASN A 258 9.09 -3.98 -40.52
CA ASN A 258 8.96 -2.96 -39.49
C ASN A 258 8.87 -3.62 -38.11
N VAL A 259 9.70 -3.15 -37.17
CA VAL A 259 9.63 -3.57 -35.77
C VAL A 259 8.37 -2.97 -35.15
N THR A 260 7.40 -3.83 -34.84
CA THR A 260 6.15 -3.40 -34.15
C THR A 260 5.99 -4.18 -32.87
N THR A 261 5.76 -3.48 -31.78
CA THR A 261 5.47 -4.09 -30.48
C THR A 261 4.19 -4.93 -30.57
N VAL A 262 4.30 -6.22 -30.41
CA VAL A 262 3.19 -7.20 -30.46
C VAL A 262 2.71 -7.56 -29.08
N ALA A 263 3.52 -7.27 -28.05
CA ALA A 263 3.24 -7.47 -26.64
C ALA A 263 3.22 -6.14 -25.89
N MET A 264 2.91 -6.19 -24.60
CA MET A 264 2.96 -5.01 -23.74
C MET A 264 4.41 -4.74 -23.31
N ASP A 265 4.80 -3.46 -23.32
CA ASP A 265 6.04 -3.03 -22.69
C ASP A 265 5.77 -2.86 -21.18
N PHE A 266 6.72 -3.29 -20.37
CA PHE A 266 6.67 -3.12 -18.93
C PHE A 266 7.91 -2.39 -18.46
N GLY A 267 7.73 -1.39 -17.61
CA GLY A 267 8.81 -0.73 -16.95
C GLY A 267 8.48 -0.44 -15.50
N ARG A 268 9.50 -0.43 -14.65
CA ARG A 268 9.35 -0.04 -13.24
C ARG A 268 10.00 1.31 -13.04
N LEU A 269 9.25 2.26 -12.52
CA LEU A 269 9.69 3.59 -12.14
C LEU A 269 9.67 3.68 -10.61
N HIS A 270 10.77 4.11 -10.04
CA HIS A 270 10.81 4.48 -8.63
C HIS A 270 10.58 5.99 -8.51
N TRP A 271 9.45 6.37 -7.90
CA TRP A 271 9.08 7.77 -7.73
C TRP A 271 8.95 8.09 -6.26
N GLN A 272 9.89 8.88 -5.74
CA GLN A 272 10.08 9.09 -4.29
C GLN A 272 10.22 7.73 -3.58
N ASP A 273 9.32 7.36 -2.69
CA ASP A 273 9.38 6.09 -1.95
C ASP A 273 8.47 4.99 -2.54
N PHE A 274 7.92 5.19 -3.74
CA PHE A 274 6.95 4.29 -4.35
C PHE A 274 7.45 3.65 -5.64
N ASP A 275 7.18 2.37 -5.78
CA ASP A 275 7.32 1.67 -7.06
C ASP A 275 6.06 1.89 -7.89
N ILE A 276 6.20 2.37 -9.11
CA ILE A 276 5.13 2.55 -10.08
C ILE A 276 5.43 1.69 -11.30
N THR A 277 4.43 0.98 -11.82
CA THR A 277 4.58 0.22 -13.05
C THR A 277 4.06 1.01 -14.24
N LEU A 278 4.88 1.15 -15.28
CA LEU A 278 4.48 1.68 -16.58
C LEU A 278 4.09 0.52 -17.51
N TYR A 279 2.91 0.64 -18.10
CA TYR A 279 2.35 -0.34 -19.05
C TYR A 279 2.25 0.30 -20.43
N GLY A 280 3.17 -0.06 -21.34
CA GLY A 280 3.10 0.34 -22.73
C GLY A 280 2.14 -0.59 -23.51
N THR A 281 1.05 -0.03 -24.06
CA THR A 281 0.08 -0.84 -24.81
C THR A 281 0.46 -0.98 -26.28
N PRO A 282 0.13 -2.13 -26.92
CA PRO A 282 0.23 -2.23 -28.37
C PRO A 282 -0.68 -1.20 -29.06
N GLY A 283 -0.14 -0.47 -30.06
CA GLY A 283 -0.88 0.60 -30.75
C GLY A 283 -1.87 0.14 -31.83
N GLN A 284 -1.86 -1.14 -32.19
CA GLN A 284 -2.67 -1.69 -33.28
C GLN A 284 -4.14 -1.83 -32.88
N PRO A 285 -5.11 -1.56 -33.81
CA PRO A 285 -6.55 -1.59 -33.52
C PRO A 285 -7.08 -2.92 -32.98
N ARG A 286 -6.47 -4.04 -33.34
CA ARG A 286 -6.86 -5.38 -32.85
C ARG A 286 -6.77 -5.55 -31.33
N PHE A 287 -6.00 -4.67 -30.66
CA PHE A 287 -5.83 -4.70 -29.21
C PHE A 287 -6.76 -3.73 -28.46
N ASP A 288 -7.61 -2.98 -29.17
CA ASP A 288 -8.55 -2.03 -28.55
C ASP A 288 -9.48 -2.66 -27.51
N PRO A 289 -9.99 -3.89 -27.68
CA PRO A 289 -10.82 -4.52 -26.66
C PRO A 289 -10.10 -4.75 -25.33
N MET A 290 -8.76 -4.77 -25.32
CA MET A 290 -7.96 -4.95 -24.10
C MET A 290 -7.75 -3.62 -23.35
N LEU A 291 -7.87 -2.49 -24.03
CA LEU A 291 -7.55 -1.18 -23.43
C LEU A 291 -8.39 -0.87 -22.18
N PRO A 292 -9.73 -1.08 -22.15
CA PRO A 292 -10.52 -0.87 -20.93
C PRO A 292 -10.06 -1.75 -19.76
N VAL A 293 -9.67 -3.00 -20.02
CA VAL A 293 -9.16 -3.92 -19.00
C VAL A 293 -7.83 -3.42 -18.43
N ILE A 294 -6.94 -2.93 -19.33
CA ILE A 294 -5.63 -2.38 -18.92
C ILE A 294 -5.82 -1.08 -18.15
N LEU A 295 -6.79 -0.25 -18.53
CA LEU A 295 -7.11 1.02 -17.87
C LEU A 295 -7.80 0.84 -16.51
N HIS A 296 -8.38 -0.32 -16.27
CA HIS A 296 -8.99 -0.61 -14.96
C HIS A 296 -7.94 -0.51 -13.85
N ASN A 297 -8.22 0.29 -12.83
CA ASN A 297 -7.30 0.64 -11.73
C ASN A 297 -5.98 1.30 -12.20
N ALA A 298 -5.94 1.93 -13.38
CA ALA A 298 -4.82 2.80 -13.76
C ALA A 298 -4.96 4.14 -13.05
N MET A 299 -3.86 4.63 -12.49
CA MET A 299 -3.83 5.94 -11.84
C MET A 299 -3.86 7.08 -12.83
N GLY A 300 -3.26 6.88 -14.00
CA GLY A 300 -3.19 7.86 -15.04
C GLY A 300 -2.77 7.28 -16.38
N VAL A 301 -2.92 8.07 -17.43
CA VAL A 301 -2.61 7.67 -18.81
C VAL A 301 -1.75 8.73 -19.50
N VAL A 302 -0.67 8.28 -20.14
CA VAL A 302 0.06 9.06 -21.12
C VAL A 302 -0.42 8.63 -22.51
N LEU A 303 -1.08 9.51 -23.24
CA LEU A 303 -1.43 9.29 -24.64
C LEU A 303 -0.30 9.85 -25.51
N LEU A 304 0.53 8.95 -26.06
CA LEU A 304 1.59 9.29 -26.99
C LEU A 304 1.06 9.40 -28.42
N VAL A 305 1.47 10.44 -29.14
CA VAL A 305 1.16 10.64 -30.55
C VAL A 305 2.43 11.08 -31.30
N ASP A 306 2.57 10.68 -32.54
CA ASP A 306 3.64 11.17 -33.42
C ASP A 306 3.28 12.56 -33.95
N ALA A 307 4.01 13.57 -33.49
CA ALA A 307 3.76 14.97 -33.84
C ALA A 307 4.11 15.31 -35.29
N THR A 308 4.73 14.40 -36.02
CA THR A 308 5.06 14.58 -37.44
C THR A 308 4.09 13.87 -38.40
N ASN A 309 3.15 13.08 -37.85
CA ASN A 309 2.26 12.22 -38.64
C ASN A 309 0.77 12.57 -38.46
N HIS A 310 0.24 13.45 -39.33
CA HIS A 310 -1.17 13.83 -39.35
C HIS A 310 -2.13 12.62 -39.49
N GLY A 311 -1.70 11.55 -40.19
CA GLY A 311 -2.52 10.36 -40.42
C GLY A 311 -2.86 9.59 -39.14
N GLN A 312 -2.10 9.78 -38.06
CA GLN A 312 -2.32 9.13 -36.78
C GLN A 312 -3.37 9.84 -35.88
N LEU A 313 -3.75 11.09 -36.18
CA LEU A 313 -4.64 11.88 -35.34
C LEU A 313 -6.04 11.24 -35.17
N THR A 314 -6.57 10.62 -36.22
CA THR A 314 -7.87 9.91 -36.15
C THR A 314 -7.80 8.71 -35.21
N ARG A 315 -6.69 7.98 -35.25
CA ARG A 315 -6.46 6.85 -34.33
C ARG A 315 -6.28 7.32 -32.90
N ALA A 316 -5.49 8.37 -32.69
CA ALA A 316 -5.31 9.01 -31.38
C ALA A 316 -6.63 9.51 -30.80
N ARG A 317 -7.50 10.09 -31.63
CA ARG A 317 -8.86 10.52 -31.22
C ARG A 317 -9.70 9.38 -30.68
N ASN A 318 -9.66 8.21 -31.32
CA ASN A 318 -10.43 7.04 -30.86
C ASN A 318 -9.93 6.54 -29.51
N LEU A 319 -8.60 6.47 -29.32
CA LEU A 319 -7.99 6.10 -28.04
C LEU A 319 -8.35 7.12 -26.96
N TYR A 320 -8.23 8.42 -27.25
CA TYR A 320 -8.59 9.50 -26.34
C TYR A 320 -10.06 9.37 -25.85
N LYS A 321 -11.01 9.11 -26.78
CA LYS A 321 -12.41 8.88 -26.42
C LYS A 321 -12.61 7.68 -25.50
N THR A 322 -11.86 6.60 -25.69
CA THR A 322 -11.92 5.42 -24.82
C THR A 322 -11.40 5.75 -23.43
N ILE A 323 -10.27 6.45 -23.34
CA ILE A 323 -9.65 6.82 -22.05
C ILE A 323 -10.58 7.77 -21.27
N THR A 324 -11.12 8.80 -21.92
CA THR A 324 -12.00 9.77 -21.25
C THR A 324 -13.30 9.16 -20.72
N ARG A 325 -13.81 8.10 -21.36
CA ARG A 325 -14.96 7.34 -20.84
C ARG A 325 -14.66 6.56 -19.58
N MET A 326 -13.39 6.22 -19.35
CA MET A 326 -12.97 5.50 -18.16
C MET A 326 -12.68 6.43 -16.97
N HIS A 327 -12.83 7.75 -17.15
CA HIS A 327 -12.59 8.76 -16.11
C HIS A 327 -11.21 8.65 -15.44
N VAL A 328 -10.18 8.36 -16.23
CA VAL A 328 -8.79 8.29 -15.77
C VAL A 328 -8.06 9.58 -16.15
N PRO A 329 -7.25 10.17 -15.24
CA PRO A 329 -6.40 11.32 -15.56
C PRO A 329 -5.52 11.08 -16.78
N ILE A 330 -5.38 12.06 -17.65
CA ILE A 330 -4.68 11.92 -18.92
C ILE A 330 -3.76 13.12 -19.18
N VAL A 331 -2.59 12.83 -19.71
CA VAL A 331 -1.67 13.79 -20.33
C VAL A 331 -1.38 13.34 -21.76
N VAL A 332 -1.30 14.28 -22.69
CA VAL A 332 -0.96 13.98 -24.09
C VAL A 332 0.49 14.37 -24.36
N ALA A 333 1.28 13.43 -24.86
CA ALA A 333 2.68 13.64 -25.24
C ALA A 333 2.82 13.52 -26.76
N ALA A 334 3.00 14.65 -27.42
CA ALA A 334 3.27 14.76 -28.86
C ALA A 334 4.76 14.58 -29.10
N ASN A 335 5.12 13.37 -29.48
CA ASN A 335 6.48 12.88 -29.58
C ASN A 335 7.13 13.23 -30.94
N LYS A 336 8.46 13.11 -30.97
CA LYS A 336 9.34 13.33 -32.13
C LYS A 336 9.53 14.82 -32.48
N LYS A 337 9.55 15.69 -31.45
CA LYS A 337 9.82 17.13 -31.66
C LYS A 337 11.18 17.43 -32.32
N ASP A 338 12.07 16.45 -32.30
CA ASP A 338 13.40 16.49 -32.92
C ASP A 338 13.37 16.25 -34.42
N LEU A 339 12.22 15.86 -35.01
CA LEU A 339 12.08 15.60 -36.43
C LEU A 339 11.39 16.75 -37.18
N PRO A 340 11.65 16.92 -38.50
CA PRO A 340 10.99 17.93 -39.30
C PRO A 340 9.50 17.60 -39.54
N GLY A 341 8.70 18.62 -39.87
CA GLY A 341 7.26 18.47 -40.15
C GLY A 341 6.39 18.43 -38.90
N LEU A 342 6.84 19.05 -37.82
CA LEU A 342 6.18 19.09 -36.53
C LEU A 342 4.85 19.85 -36.60
N MET A 343 3.78 19.19 -36.13
CA MET A 343 2.49 19.83 -35.87
C MET A 343 2.56 20.73 -34.63
N SER A 344 1.88 21.85 -34.67
CA SER A 344 1.66 22.69 -33.48
C SER A 344 0.77 22.02 -32.45
N GLU A 345 0.84 22.46 -31.21
CA GLU A 345 -0.05 22.00 -30.15
C GLU A 345 -1.52 22.20 -30.52
N GLU A 346 -1.88 23.31 -31.15
CA GLU A 346 -3.25 23.60 -31.57
C GLU A 346 -3.76 22.62 -32.63
N GLU A 347 -2.94 22.24 -33.61
CA GLU A 347 -3.27 21.25 -34.63
C GLU A 347 -3.52 19.88 -34.00
N ILE A 348 -2.68 19.47 -33.04
CA ILE A 348 -2.82 18.22 -32.31
C ILE A 348 -4.10 18.24 -31.47
N ARG A 349 -4.34 19.30 -30.70
CA ARG A 349 -5.56 19.46 -29.90
C ARG A 349 -6.83 19.36 -30.76
N LYS A 350 -6.88 20.12 -31.86
CA LYS A 350 -7.99 20.11 -32.81
C LYS A 350 -8.13 18.74 -33.51
N GLY A 351 -7.02 18.16 -33.91
CA GLY A 351 -6.96 16.88 -34.59
C GLY A 351 -7.49 15.73 -33.77
N ILE A 352 -7.20 15.70 -32.47
CA ILE A 352 -7.63 14.65 -31.54
C ILE A 352 -8.97 15.03 -30.86
N GLY A 353 -9.26 16.31 -30.71
CA GLY A 353 -10.43 16.82 -29.97
C GLY A 353 -10.16 16.91 -28.46
N ILE A 354 -8.95 17.30 -28.07
CA ILE A 354 -8.51 17.35 -26.67
C ILE A 354 -9.12 18.57 -25.97
N SER A 355 -9.67 18.38 -24.78
CA SER A 355 -10.20 19.44 -23.93
C SER A 355 -9.10 20.40 -23.47
N LYS A 356 -9.42 21.69 -23.26
CA LYS A 356 -8.46 22.73 -22.91
C LYS A 356 -7.73 22.49 -21.59
N ASN A 357 -8.36 21.80 -20.65
CA ASN A 357 -7.83 21.47 -19.33
C ASN A 357 -6.84 20.29 -19.32
N ILE A 358 -6.68 19.57 -20.43
CA ILE A 358 -5.77 18.44 -20.51
C ILE A 358 -4.40 18.95 -20.99
N PRO A 359 -3.31 18.66 -20.26
CA PRO A 359 -1.97 19.05 -20.67
C PRO A 359 -1.55 18.36 -21.98
N VAL A 360 -0.87 19.12 -22.85
CA VAL A 360 -0.24 18.60 -24.07
C VAL A 360 1.20 19.08 -24.11
N PHE A 361 2.13 18.16 -24.28
CA PHE A 361 3.56 18.43 -24.36
C PHE A 361 4.12 18.03 -25.71
N LEU A 362 4.95 18.89 -26.30
CA LEU A 362 5.81 18.54 -27.43
C LEU A 362 7.12 17.98 -26.90
N ILE A 363 7.38 16.70 -27.12
CA ILE A 363 8.50 15.98 -26.51
C ILE A 363 9.37 15.24 -27.53
N SER A 364 10.57 14.88 -27.10
CA SER A 364 11.30 13.74 -27.68
C SER A 364 11.40 12.64 -26.62
N ALA A 365 10.78 11.50 -26.88
CA ALA A 365 10.87 10.34 -25.99
C ALA A 365 12.31 9.80 -25.83
N GLN A 366 13.27 10.37 -26.57
CA GLN A 366 14.70 10.09 -26.42
C GLN A 366 15.35 10.94 -25.31
N GLN A 367 14.70 12.02 -24.89
CA GLN A 367 15.20 12.95 -23.86
C GLN A 367 14.52 12.62 -22.52
N GLU A 368 15.33 12.25 -21.54
CA GLU A 368 14.85 11.90 -20.19
C GLU A 368 14.12 13.07 -19.52
N SER A 369 14.59 14.32 -19.72
CA SER A 369 13.92 15.50 -19.16
C SER A 369 12.49 15.67 -19.67
N ASP A 370 12.26 15.46 -20.97
CA ASP A 370 10.92 15.57 -21.56
C ASP A 370 9.98 14.48 -21.03
N VAL A 371 10.50 13.27 -20.83
CA VAL A 371 9.76 12.16 -20.25
C VAL A 371 9.39 12.44 -18.80
N ALA A 372 10.34 13.01 -18.03
CA ALA A 372 10.11 13.40 -16.64
C ALA A 372 9.04 14.49 -16.52
N ASP A 373 9.09 15.54 -17.35
CA ASP A 373 8.09 16.62 -17.37
C ASP A 373 6.67 16.09 -17.62
N VAL A 374 6.52 15.14 -18.54
CA VAL A 374 5.22 14.49 -18.83
C VAL A 374 4.71 13.70 -17.62
N LEU A 375 5.57 12.94 -16.98
CA LEU A 375 5.20 12.14 -15.81
C LEU A 375 4.85 13.01 -14.61
N GLU A 376 5.62 14.08 -14.37
CA GLU A 376 5.34 15.06 -13.31
C GLU A 376 3.99 15.75 -13.53
N SER A 377 3.72 16.19 -14.77
CA SER A 377 2.42 16.77 -15.12
C SER A 377 1.26 15.77 -14.98
N LEU A 378 1.51 14.48 -15.25
CA LEU A 378 0.49 13.45 -15.03
C LEU A 378 0.19 13.29 -13.55
N VAL A 379 1.20 13.25 -12.68
CA VAL A 379 1.04 13.19 -11.22
C VAL A 379 0.26 14.40 -10.72
N ASP A 380 0.58 15.60 -11.20
CA ASP A 380 -0.20 16.81 -10.89
C ASP A 380 -1.67 16.70 -11.37
N SER A 381 -1.89 16.10 -12.53
CA SER A 381 -3.23 15.87 -13.07
C SER A 381 -4.03 14.86 -12.24
N ILE A 382 -3.37 13.80 -11.75
CA ILE A 382 -3.96 12.82 -10.83
C ILE A 382 -4.40 13.53 -9.54
N THR A 383 -3.54 14.38 -8.99
CA THR A 383 -3.83 15.16 -7.77
C THR A 383 -5.04 16.07 -7.94
N ARG A 384 -5.17 16.77 -9.07
CA ARG A 384 -6.28 17.67 -9.35
C ARG A 384 -7.59 16.97 -9.72
N PHE A 385 -7.51 15.72 -10.18
CA PHE A 385 -8.69 14.95 -10.61
C PHE A 385 -9.55 14.49 -9.43
N ILE A 386 -8.96 14.43 -8.24
CA ILE A 386 -9.60 13.95 -7.02
C ILE A 386 -10.28 15.10 -6.26
N TYR A 387 -9.93 16.36 -6.56
CA TYR A 387 -10.55 17.58 -6.03
C TYR A 387 -11.42 18.27 -7.10
#